data_c2ea64d333652791d8431eabf753c49f
#
_entry.id   c2ea64d333652791d8431eabf753c49f
#
_cell.length_a   1.000
_cell.length_b   1.000
_cell.length_c   1.000
_cell.angle_alpha   90.00
_cell.angle_beta   90.00
_cell.angle_gamma   90.00
#
_symmetry.space_group_name_H-M   'P 1'
#
loop_
_entity.id
_entity.type
_entity.pdbx_description
1 polymer ?
#
loop_
_entity_poly.entity_id
_entity_poly.type
_entity_poly.pdbx_seq_one_letter_code
_entity_poly.pdbx_strand_id
1 'polypeptide(L)'
;MRRIAVVTGTRAEWGLLRSVCSAIDAHAELELVIVAGGAHFLPPVPTIHEVRSFGAPMQEFSMQREGETGRLADAAAFGRGVTNLASIVALLTPDVVVVLGDRIEALAAASAASIGGICVAHIHGGDRAEGVADEAMRHAITKLAHIHFPASPKSAERIERMGEDPSRIHCTGSPAVDGLAAIPAMSDARYAALSSPQYVVLFHPCGRSDSDEHADATTLLAATSSRGRVLALRPNADAGSRGIVQAIAEAIERTKDITTIDHLARDEFIGLLKRPEVRALVGNSSAGLLEAAALGTRTLNLGNRQRGRERAENVVDCVECSASALHIALTQVEALAPVPSAQFGNGQTGVRIAELLASADPNRYSLAKHNTF
;
A
#
# COMPACT_ATOMS: atom_id res chain seq x y z
N MET A 1 -22.36 -4.81 -20.67
CA MET A 1 -21.55 -4.43 -19.48
C MET A 1 -20.12 -4.89 -19.75
N ARG A 2 -19.15 -4.07 -19.40
CA ARG A 2 -17.72 -4.40 -19.53
C ARG A 2 -17.27 -5.17 -18.30
N ARG A 3 -16.66 -6.33 -18.50
CA ARG A 3 -16.18 -7.18 -17.39
C ARG A 3 -14.80 -6.77 -16.96
N ILE A 4 -14.67 -6.37 -15.69
CA ILE A 4 -13.43 -5.92 -15.06
C ILE A 4 -12.98 -6.97 -14.05
N ALA A 5 -11.84 -7.59 -14.28
CA ALA A 5 -11.21 -8.50 -13.34
C ALA A 5 -10.21 -7.73 -12.47
N VAL A 6 -10.49 -7.57 -11.18
CA VAL A 6 -9.58 -6.90 -10.22
C VAL A 6 -8.79 -7.95 -9.47
N VAL A 7 -7.47 -7.94 -9.62
CA VAL A 7 -6.59 -8.94 -9.01
C VAL A 7 -6.02 -8.43 -7.69
N THR A 8 -6.08 -9.26 -6.64
CA THR A 8 -5.51 -8.98 -5.32
C THR A 8 -4.75 -10.18 -4.77
N GLY A 9 -3.54 -9.95 -4.31
CA GLY A 9 -2.66 -10.99 -3.77
C GLY A 9 -2.36 -10.86 -2.29
N THR A 10 -2.61 -9.69 -1.68
CA THR A 10 -2.28 -9.41 -0.29
C THR A 10 -3.30 -8.55 0.40
N ARG A 11 -3.32 -8.60 1.73
CA ARG A 11 -4.16 -7.74 2.56
C ARG A 11 -3.92 -6.25 2.31
N ALA A 12 -2.66 -5.85 2.15
CA ALA A 12 -2.32 -4.45 1.92
C ALA A 12 -2.90 -3.94 0.59
N GLU A 13 -2.82 -4.74 -0.47
CA GLU A 13 -3.46 -4.42 -1.76
C GLU A 13 -4.97 -4.37 -1.65
N TRP A 14 -5.58 -5.35 -0.97
CA TRP A 14 -7.03 -5.39 -0.78
C TRP A 14 -7.56 -4.16 -0.06
N GLY A 15 -6.84 -3.69 0.96
CA GLY A 15 -7.19 -2.46 1.66
C GLY A 15 -7.30 -1.23 0.74
N LEU A 16 -6.48 -1.17 -0.32
CA LEU A 16 -6.50 -0.12 -1.33
C LEU A 16 -7.54 -0.40 -2.42
N LEU A 17 -7.59 -1.62 -2.93
CA LEU A 17 -8.47 -2.00 -4.04
C LEU A 17 -9.95 -2.00 -3.67
N ARG A 18 -10.29 -2.08 -2.40
CA ARG A 18 -11.69 -2.14 -1.94
C ARG A 18 -12.52 -0.95 -2.42
N SER A 19 -11.97 0.28 -2.41
CA SER A 19 -12.68 1.47 -2.91
C SER A 19 -12.88 1.40 -4.44
N VAL A 20 -11.88 0.89 -5.16
CA VAL A 20 -11.95 0.68 -6.61
C VAL A 20 -13.00 -0.38 -6.94
N CYS A 21 -12.98 -1.52 -6.24
CA CYS A 21 -13.99 -2.57 -6.40
C CYS A 21 -15.41 -2.04 -6.13
N SER A 22 -15.59 -1.27 -5.05
CA SER A 22 -16.89 -0.69 -4.72
C SER A 22 -17.40 0.27 -5.81
N ALA A 23 -16.52 1.06 -6.41
CA ALA A 23 -16.88 1.98 -7.47
C ALA A 23 -17.20 1.24 -8.79
N ILE A 24 -16.46 0.17 -9.13
CA ILE A 24 -16.73 -0.67 -10.30
C ILE A 24 -18.07 -1.40 -10.13
N ASP A 25 -18.32 -1.99 -8.96
CA ASP A 25 -19.55 -2.75 -8.66
C ASP A 25 -20.81 -1.87 -8.70
N ALA A 26 -20.67 -0.59 -8.29
CA ALA A 26 -21.75 0.38 -8.34
C ALA A 26 -22.00 0.98 -9.73
N HIS A 27 -21.10 0.76 -10.71
CA HIS A 27 -21.20 1.40 -12.03
C HIS A 27 -22.06 0.60 -13.01
N ALA A 28 -23.11 1.22 -13.57
CA ALA A 28 -24.12 0.55 -14.40
C ALA A 28 -23.57 -0.15 -15.67
N GLU A 29 -22.44 0.30 -16.20
CA GLU A 29 -21.84 -0.24 -17.44
C GLU A 29 -20.73 -1.27 -17.18
N LEU A 30 -20.36 -1.51 -15.91
CA LEU A 30 -19.29 -2.41 -15.52
C LEU A 30 -19.82 -3.65 -14.81
N GLU A 31 -19.09 -4.74 -14.94
CA GLU A 31 -19.30 -6.00 -14.23
C GLU A 31 -18.00 -6.33 -13.47
N LEU A 32 -18.05 -6.31 -12.14
CA LEU A 32 -16.91 -6.62 -11.30
C LEU A 32 -16.74 -8.13 -11.13
N VAL A 33 -15.52 -8.63 -11.32
CA VAL A 33 -15.08 -9.95 -10.85
C VAL A 33 -13.78 -9.78 -10.08
N ILE A 34 -13.73 -10.24 -8.83
CA ILE A 34 -12.52 -10.23 -8.02
C ILE A 34 -11.73 -11.52 -8.30
N VAL A 35 -10.43 -11.39 -8.51
CA VAL A 35 -9.50 -12.52 -8.63
C VAL A 35 -8.52 -12.48 -7.48
N ALA A 36 -8.75 -13.33 -6.47
CA ALA A 36 -7.99 -13.28 -5.21
C ALA A 36 -7.09 -14.50 -5.03
N GLY A 37 -5.88 -14.26 -4.58
CA GLY A 37 -4.93 -15.36 -4.42
C GLY A 37 -3.67 -15.00 -3.64
N GLY A 38 -2.60 -15.73 -3.93
CA GLY A 38 -1.30 -15.39 -3.39
C GLY A 38 -1.22 -15.45 -1.86
N ALA A 39 -0.64 -14.42 -1.26
CA ALA A 39 -0.44 -14.35 0.17
C ALA A 39 -1.75 -14.25 0.99
N HIS A 40 -2.91 -14.06 0.36
CA HIS A 40 -4.20 -14.13 1.07
C HIS A 40 -4.48 -15.49 1.71
N PHE A 41 -3.84 -16.56 1.22
CA PHE A 41 -4.01 -17.92 1.74
C PHE A 41 -2.94 -18.35 2.74
N LEU A 42 -1.92 -17.52 2.97
CA LEU A 42 -0.78 -17.88 3.80
C LEU A 42 -1.02 -17.61 5.30
N PRO A 43 -0.46 -18.49 6.19
CA PRO A 43 -0.39 -18.22 7.62
C PRO A 43 0.49 -16.97 7.92
N PRO A 44 0.44 -16.38 9.14
CA PRO A 44 -0.31 -16.88 10.29
C PRO A 44 -1.79 -16.54 10.28
N VAL A 45 -2.23 -15.59 9.46
CA VAL A 45 -3.62 -15.16 9.39
C VAL A 45 -4.05 -15.05 7.93
N PRO A 46 -4.68 -16.08 7.36
CA PRO A 46 -5.25 -15.99 6.03
C PRO A 46 -6.27 -14.86 5.94
N THR A 47 -6.09 -13.98 4.96
CA THR A 47 -6.93 -12.77 4.79
C THR A 47 -7.96 -12.90 3.67
N ILE A 48 -8.06 -14.06 3.06
CA ILE A 48 -9.04 -14.33 1.98
C ILE A 48 -10.49 -14.11 2.43
N HIS A 49 -10.79 -14.34 3.72
CA HIS A 49 -12.12 -14.10 4.27
C HIS A 49 -12.52 -12.61 4.20
N GLU A 50 -11.56 -11.69 4.30
CA GLU A 50 -11.82 -10.25 4.15
C GLU A 50 -12.25 -9.92 2.71
N VAL A 51 -11.64 -10.58 1.71
CA VAL A 51 -12.01 -10.42 0.31
C VAL A 51 -13.39 -11.04 0.05
N ARG A 52 -13.62 -12.26 0.52
CA ARG A 52 -14.92 -12.96 0.40
C ARG A 52 -16.07 -12.18 1.01
N SER A 53 -15.83 -11.46 2.13
CA SER A 53 -16.86 -10.66 2.79
C SER A 53 -17.32 -9.45 1.97
N PHE A 54 -16.65 -9.10 0.88
CA PHE A 54 -17.07 -8.05 -0.03
C PHE A 54 -18.35 -8.43 -0.80
N GLY A 55 -18.55 -9.72 -1.09
CA GLY A 55 -19.79 -10.26 -1.66
C GLY A 55 -19.91 -10.19 -3.19
N ALA A 56 -18.90 -9.71 -3.90
CA ALA A 56 -18.89 -9.73 -5.37
C ALA A 56 -18.51 -11.12 -5.94
N PRO A 57 -18.84 -11.41 -7.22
CA PRO A 57 -18.34 -12.59 -7.92
C PRO A 57 -16.83 -12.70 -7.82
N MET A 58 -16.31 -13.89 -7.50
CA MET A 58 -14.89 -14.08 -7.23
C MET A 58 -14.35 -15.38 -7.82
N GLN A 59 -13.10 -15.33 -8.27
CA GLN A 59 -12.27 -16.50 -8.58
C GLN A 59 -11.04 -16.51 -7.67
N GLU A 60 -10.58 -17.71 -7.32
CA GLU A 60 -9.43 -17.87 -6.45
C GLU A 60 -8.28 -18.55 -7.19
N PHE A 61 -7.04 -18.14 -6.93
CA PHE A 61 -5.86 -18.77 -7.48
C PHE A 61 -4.80 -19.05 -6.41
N SER A 62 -4.10 -20.16 -6.55
CA SER A 62 -2.94 -20.49 -5.72
C SER A 62 -1.65 -20.10 -6.43
N MET A 63 -0.67 -19.66 -5.66
CA MET A 63 0.61 -19.19 -6.18
C MET A 63 1.76 -19.53 -5.22
N GLN A 64 1.83 -18.88 -4.06
CA GLN A 64 2.75 -19.23 -2.98
C GLN A 64 2.31 -20.53 -2.28
N ARG A 65 3.25 -21.17 -1.61
CA ARG A 65 3.01 -22.36 -0.77
C ARG A 65 3.57 -22.13 0.61
N GLU A 66 2.87 -22.65 1.60
CA GLU A 66 3.34 -22.61 2.98
C GLU A 66 4.71 -23.29 3.11
N GLY A 67 5.62 -22.64 3.83
CA GLY A 67 6.98 -23.12 4.03
C GLY A 67 7.98 -22.84 2.91
N GLU A 68 7.52 -22.42 1.70
CA GLU A 68 8.42 -21.94 0.64
C GLU A 68 8.76 -20.46 0.90
N THR A 69 10.03 -20.16 1.16
CA THR A 69 10.50 -18.80 1.47
C THR A 69 11.74 -18.42 0.66
N GLY A 70 11.91 -17.11 0.42
CA GLY A 70 13.05 -16.54 -0.28
C GLY A 70 12.84 -16.32 -1.77
N ARG A 71 13.72 -15.53 -2.38
CA ARG A 71 13.57 -15.01 -3.74
C ARG A 71 13.38 -16.07 -4.83
N LEU A 72 14.03 -17.23 -4.72
CA LEU A 72 13.85 -18.30 -5.70
C LEU A 72 12.50 -19.01 -5.52
N ALA A 73 11.99 -19.11 -4.30
CA ALA A 73 10.63 -19.59 -4.04
C ALA A 73 9.59 -18.60 -4.61
N ASP A 74 9.82 -17.29 -4.47
CA ASP A 74 8.97 -16.26 -5.06
C ASP A 74 8.98 -16.34 -6.60
N ALA A 75 10.12 -16.60 -7.22
CA ALA A 75 10.20 -16.80 -8.67
C ALA A 75 9.43 -18.05 -9.13
N ALA A 76 9.51 -19.15 -8.39
CA ALA A 76 8.74 -20.38 -8.66
C ALA A 76 7.23 -20.13 -8.45
N ALA A 77 6.87 -19.39 -7.40
CA ALA A 77 5.49 -18.98 -7.14
C ALA A 77 4.95 -18.10 -8.28
N PHE A 78 5.73 -17.14 -8.77
CA PHE A 78 5.37 -16.32 -9.94
C PHE A 78 5.00 -17.19 -11.15
N GLY A 79 5.82 -18.20 -11.49
CA GLY A 79 5.52 -19.11 -12.60
C GLY A 79 4.20 -19.86 -12.41
N ARG A 80 3.91 -20.35 -11.19
CA ARG A 80 2.61 -20.97 -10.86
C ARG A 80 1.45 -19.96 -11.00
N GLY A 81 1.66 -18.73 -10.53
CA GLY A 81 0.71 -17.64 -10.63
C GLY A 81 0.31 -17.35 -12.07
N VAL A 82 1.30 -17.19 -12.97
CA VAL A 82 1.04 -16.96 -14.42
C VAL A 82 0.20 -18.08 -15.00
N THR A 83 0.53 -19.34 -14.72
CA THR A 83 -0.21 -20.51 -15.25
C THR A 83 -1.66 -20.54 -14.77
N ASN A 84 -1.89 -20.33 -13.49
CA ASN A 84 -3.24 -20.35 -12.92
C ASN A 84 -4.08 -19.15 -13.39
N LEU A 85 -3.47 -17.97 -13.40
CA LEU A 85 -4.15 -16.75 -13.86
C LEU A 85 -4.47 -16.78 -15.35
N ALA A 86 -3.63 -17.39 -16.20
CA ALA A 86 -3.95 -17.60 -17.61
C ALA A 86 -5.23 -18.44 -17.78
N SER A 87 -5.41 -19.49 -16.96
CA SER A 87 -6.62 -20.31 -16.97
C SER A 87 -7.86 -19.52 -16.52
N ILE A 88 -7.72 -18.69 -15.48
CA ILE A 88 -8.81 -17.84 -14.99
C ILE A 88 -9.18 -16.77 -16.02
N VAL A 89 -8.21 -16.11 -16.63
CA VAL A 89 -8.44 -15.11 -17.69
C VAL A 89 -9.16 -15.74 -18.87
N ALA A 90 -8.77 -16.95 -19.29
CA ALA A 90 -9.45 -17.71 -20.35
C ALA A 90 -10.90 -18.07 -19.98
N LEU A 91 -11.17 -18.39 -18.72
CA LEU A 91 -12.52 -18.70 -18.22
C LEU A 91 -13.40 -17.44 -18.14
N LEU A 92 -12.86 -16.36 -17.60
CA LEU A 92 -13.60 -15.11 -17.34
C LEU A 92 -13.78 -14.28 -18.60
N THR A 93 -12.86 -14.37 -19.56
CA THR A 93 -12.80 -13.48 -20.74
C THR A 93 -13.03 -12.00 -20.39
N PRO A 94 -12.25 -11.43 -19.45
CA PRO A 94 -12.47 -10.05 -19.03
C PRO A 94 -12.05 -9.06 -20.13
N ASP A 95 -12.72 -7.92 -20.19
CA ASP A 95 -12.31 -6.82 -21.08
C ASP A 95 -11.03 -6.13 -20.55
N VAL A 96 -10.92 -6.01 -19.23
CA VAL A 96 -9.76 -5.40 -18.57
C VAL A 96 -9.39 -6.18 -17.31
N VAL A 97 -8.09 -6.41 -17.11
CA VAL A 97 -7.51 -6.88 -15.86
C VAL A 97 -6.88 -5.70 -15.14
N VAL A 98 -7.34 -5.40 -13.92
CA VAL A 98 -6.82 -4.34 -13.08
C VAL A 98 -5.85 -4.91 -12.05
N VAL A 99 -4.64 -4.36 -12.00
CA VAL A 99 -3.59 -4.71 -11.04
C VAL A 99 -3.11 -3.47 -10.27
N LEU A 100 -2.63 -3.66 -9.05
CA LEU A 100 -2.12 -2.57 -8.22
C LEU A 100 -0.68 -2.87 -7.78
N GLY A 101 0.18 -1.86 -7.89
CA GLY A 101 1.49 -1.86 -7.22
C GLY A 101 2.57 -2.67 -7.94
N ASP A 102 3.30 -3.48 -7.17
CA ASP A 102 4.62 -3.99 -7.55
C ASP A 102 4.90 -5.43 -7.12
N ARG A 103 3.90 -6.12 -6.57
CA ARG A 103 4.11 -7.47 -6.06
C ARG A 103 4.10 -8.54 -7.16
N ILE A 104 4.67 -9.69 -6.82
CA ILE A 104 4.75 -10.84 -7.75
C ILE A 104 3.36 -11.31 -8.21
N GLU A 105 2.32 -11.15 -7.39
CA GLU A 105 0.94 -11.47 -7.74
C GLU A 105 0.42 -10.55 -8.84
N ALA A 106 0.65 -9.25 -8.71
CA ALA A 106 0.28 -8.25 -9.71
C ALA A 106 1.08 -8.45 -11.03
N LEU A 107 2.38 -8.78 -10.92
CA LEU A 107 3.22 -9.08 -12.09
C LEU A 107 2.73 -10.34 -12.80
N ALA A 108 2.36 -11.40 -12.07
CA ALA A 108 1.83 -12.63 -12.65
C ALA A 108 0.51 -12.36 -13.41
N ALA A 109 -0.38 -11.57 -12.83
CA ALA A 109 -1.64 -11.19 -13.46
C ALA A 109 -1.45 -10.34 -14.71
N ALA A 110 -0.59 -9.32 -14.63
CA ALA A 110 -0.26 -8.47 -15.77
C ALA A 110 0.39 -9.27 -16.90
N SER A 111 1.30 -10.22 -16.56
CA SER A 111 1.94 -11.09 -17.55
C SER A 111 0.95 -12.02 -18.22
N ALA A 112 0.10 -12.72 -17.46
CA ALA A 112 -0.90 -13.63 -18.01
C ALA A 112 -1.89 -12.90 -18.91
N ALA A 113 -2.40 -11.73 -18.48
CA ALA A 113 -3.36 -10.95 -19.23
C ALA A 113 -2.74 -10.32 -20.49
N SER A 114 -1.58 -9.66 -20.38
CA SER A 114 -0.93 -8.99 -21.51
C SER A 114 -0.51 -9.98 -22.61
N ILE A 115 0.11 -11.12 -22.23
CA ILE A 115 0.48 -12.18 -23.17
C ILE A 115 -0.78 -12.83 -23.78
N GLY A 116 -1.84 -12.96 -23.00
CA GLY A 116 -3.14 -13.49 -23.42
C GLY A 116 -3.96 -12.54 -24.28
N GLY A 117 -3.46 -11.34 -24.61
CA GLY A 117 -4.16 -10.35 -25.44
C GLY A 117 -5.34 -9.69 -24.75
N ILE A 118 -5.28 -9.53 -23.42
CA ILE A 118 -6.28 -8.82 -22.60
C ILE A 118 -5.71 -7.47 -22.14
N CYS A 119 -6.55 -6.45 -22.16
CA CYS A 119 -6.17 -5.11 -21.68
C CYS A 119 -5.80 -5.16 -20.19
N VAL A 120 -4.67 -4.57 -19.82
CA VAL A 120 -4.21 -4.45 -18.44
C VAL A 120 -4.24 -3.00 -18.00
N ALA A 121 -4.85 -2.72 -16.86
CA ALA A 121 -4.82 -1.41 -16.21
C ALA A 121 -4.00 -1.48 -14.92
N HIS A 122 -3.03 -0.58 -14.75
CA HIS A 122 -2.09 -0.57 -13.64
C HIS A 122 -2.28 0.65 -12.74
N ILE A 123 -2.65 0.39 -11.48
CA ILE A 123 -2.76 1.40 -10.42
C ILE A 123 -1.41 1.51 -9.71
N HIS A 124 -0.97 2.72 -9.36
CA HIS A 124 0.33 3.01 -8.73
C HIS A 124 1.56 2.68 -9.61
N GLY A 125 1.39 2.61 -10.93
CA GLY A 125 2.52 2.64 -11.87
C GLY A 125 3.31 3.94 -11.75
N GLY A 126 4.62 3.89 -12.02
CA GLY A 126 5.49 5.06 -11.97
C GLY A 126 5.88 5.53 -10.57
N ASP A 127 5.29 4.99 -9.49
CA ASP A 127 5.73 5.26 -8.13
C ASP A 127 7.16 4.74 -7.91
N ARG A 128 7.90 5.38 -7.01
CA ARG A 128 9.25 4.96 -6.60
C ARG A 128 9.22 4.42 -5.18
N ALA A 129 10.02 3.38 -4.94
CA ALA A 129 10.26 2.80 -3.62
C ALA A 129 11.66 2.16 -3.61
N GLU A 130 12.71 2.97 -3.75
CA GLU A 130 14.11 2.53 -3.93
C GLU A 130 14.64 1.67 -2.76
N GLY A 131 13.99 1.72 -1.61
CA GLY A 131 14.36 0.94 -0.42
C GLY A 131 13.82 -0.50 -0.40
N VAL A 132 13.08 -0.95 -1.43
CA VAL A 132 12.51 -2.30 -1.51
C VAL A 132 12.81 -2.93 -2.87
N ALA A 133 12.90 -4.27 -2.89
CA ALA A 133 13.30 -5.03 -4.08
C ALA A 133 12.30 -5.00 -5.25
N ASP A 134 11.13 -4.40 -5.05
CA ASP A 134 9.96 -4.56 -5.92
C ASP A 134 9.86 -3.47 -7.00
N GLU A 135 10.78 -2.47 -7.03
CA GLU A 135 10.70 -1.37 -8.00
C GLU A 135 10.82 -1.85 -9.46
N ALA A 136 11.71 -2.81 -9.72
CA ALA A 136 11.86 -3.39 -11.05
C ALA A 136 10.58 -4.09 -11.53
N MET A 137 9.87 -4.79 -10.62
CA MET A 137 8.61 -5.44 -10.92
C MET A 137 7.51 -4.42 -11.23
N ARG A 138 7.43 -3.32 -10.49
CA ARG A 138 6.50 -2.22 -10.78
C ARG A 138 6.68 -1.68 -12.19
N HIS A 139 7.93 -1.43 -12.59
CA HIS A 139 8.22 -0.93 -13.92
C HIS A 139 7.93 -1.97 -15.01
N ALA A 140 8.18 -3.25 -14.75
CA ALA A 140 7.78 -4.33 -15.65
C ALA A 140 6.25 -4.39 -15.83
N ILE A 141 5.46 -4.29 -14.74
CA ILE A 141 4.01 -4.22 -14.80
C ILE A 141 3.56 -3.00 -15.61
N THR A 142 4.16 -1.83 -15.39
CA THR A 142 3.88 -0.62 -16.18
C THR A 142 4.11 -0.88 -17.66
N LYS A 143 5.20 -1.56 -18.05
CA LYS A 143 5.48 -1.89 -19.46
C LYS A 143 4.51 -2.93 -20.04
N LEU A 144 3.91 -3.79 -19.25
CA LEU A 144 2.89 -4.75 -19.67
C LEU A 144 1.49 -4.11 -19.72
N ALA A 145 1.24 -3.06 -18.96
CA ALA A 145 -0.06 -2.42 -18.86
C ALA A 145 -0.38 -1.54 -20.09
N HIS A 146 -1.66 -1.40 -20.38
CA HIS A 146 -2.19 -0.62 -21.51
C HIS A 146 -2.86 0.68 -21.05
N ILE A 147 -3.30 0.73 -19.79
CA ILE A 147 -3.90 1.90 -19.14
C ILE A 147 -3.16 2.10 -17.82
N HIS A 148 -2.86 3.35 -17.50
CA HIS A 148 -2.06 3.69 -16.33
C HIS A 148 -2.82 4.65 -15.41
N PHE A 149 -2.90 4.30 -14.13
CA PHE A 149 -3.52 5.10 -13.07
C PHE A 149 -2.47 5.47 -12.01
N PRO A 150 -1.52 6.40 -12.34
CA PRO A 150 -0.54 6.88 -11.38
C PRO A 150 -1.19 7.67 -10.24
N ALA A 151 -0.57 7.58 -9.06
CA ALA A 151 -1.05 8.24 -7.85
C ALA A 151 -0.74 9.75 -7.82
N SER A 152 0.22 10.21 -8.63
CA SER A 152 0.67 11.60 -8.64
C SER A 152 1.12 12.06 -10.02
N PRO A 153 1.21 13.39 -10.27
CA PRO A 153 1.76 13.92 -11.51
C PRO A 153 3.20 13.49 -11.78
N LYS A 154 4.06 13.37 -10.78
CA LYS A 154 5.44 12.90 -10.96
C LYS A 154 5.51 11.42 -11.33
N SER A 155 4.58 10.60 -10.82
CA SER A 155 4.47 9.21 -11.24
C SER A 155 3.97 9.10 -12.68
N ALA A 156 3.04 9.96 -13.10
CA ALA A 156 2.60 10.07 -14.48
C ALA A 156 3.76 10.45 -15.43
N GLU A 157 4.56 11.46 -15.07
CA GLU A 157 5.75 11.87 -15.83
C GLU A 157 6.77 10.72 -16.00
N ARG A 158 6.97 9.92 -14.95
CA ARG A 158 7.87 8.76 -15.05
C ARG A 158 7.35 7.69 -16.00
N ILE A 159 6.04 7.44 -16.01
CA ILE A 159 5.42 6.50 -16.95
C ILE A 159 5.61 7.01 -18.39
N GLU A 160 5.40 8.30 -18.64
CA GLU A 160 5.63 8.92 -19.95
C GLU A 160 7.11 8.78 -20.38
N ARG A 161 8.07 9.03 -19.46
CA ARG A 161 9.50 8.83 -19.71
C ARG A 161 9.89 7.36 -19.97
N MET A 162 9.07 6.41 -19.53
CA MET A 162 9.23 4.99 -19.89
C MET A 162 8.73 4.68 -21.30
N GLY A 163 8.27 5.68 -22.04
CA GLY A 163 7.78 5.56 -23.43
C GLY A 163 6.34 5.07 -23.53
N GLU A 164 5.54 5.23 -22.49
CA GLU A 164 4.09 4.98 -22.56
C GLU A 164 3.36 6.14 -23.23
N ASP A 165 2.26 5.84 -23.93
CA ASP A 165 1.41 6.83 -24.60
C ASP A 165 0.73 7.74 -23.57
N PRO A 166 0.96 9.08 -23.60
CA PRO A 166 0.35 10.02 -22.68
C PRO A 166 -1.19 9.96 -22.64
N SER A 167 -1.82 9.61 -23.77
CA SER A 167 -3.28 9.46 -23.84
C SER A 167 -3.84 8.31 -23.01
N ARG A 168 -2.97 7.40 -22.55
CA ARG A 168 -3.28 6.23 -21.71
C ARG A 168 -2.88 6.41 -20.24
N ILE A 169 -2.33 7.58 -19.90
CA ILE A 169 -1.87 7.91 -18.55
C ILE A 169 -2.88 8.85 -17.90
N HIS A 170 -3.59 8.36 -16.90
CA HIS A 170 -4.63 9.11 -16.19
C HIS A 170 -4.23 9.26 -14.72
N CYS A 171 -3.80 10.44 -14.31
CA CYS A 171 -3.44 10.71 -12.91
C CYS A 171 -4.72 10.76 -12.06
N THR A 172 -5.08 9.62 -11.45
CA THR A 172 -6.32 9.47 -10.68
C THR A 172 -6.16 9.78 -9.18
N GLY A 173 -4.94 9.78 -8.69
CA GLY A 173 -4.65 9.75 -7.26
C GLY A 173 -4.48 8.31 -6.73
N SER A 174 -4.32 8.19 -5.42
CA SER A 174 -4.14 6.93 -4.72
C SER A 174 -5.45 6.45 -4.08
N PRO A 175 -5.87 5.18 -4.29
CA PRO A 175 -7.00 4.62 -3.53
C PRO A 175 -6.78 4.60 -2.01
N ALA A 176 -5.54 4.76 -1.54
CA ALA A 176 -5.23 4.87 -0.11
C ALA A 176 -5.96 6.03 0.57
N VAL A 177 -6.24 7.10 -0.18
CA VAL A 177 -6.90 8.27 0.38
C VAL A 177 -8.43 8.26 0.21
N ASP A 178 -8.97 7.23 -0.45
CA ASP A 178 -10.41 7.10 -0.66
C ASP A 178 -11.15 6.81 0.65
N GLY A 179 -12.27 7.50 0.83
CA GLY A 179 -13.15 7.31 1.96
C GLY A 179 -12.60 7.85 3.29
N LEU A 180 -11.38 8.40 3.34
CA LEU A 180 -10.82 8.91 4.59
C LEU A 180 -11.67 9.98 5.25
N ALA A 181 -12.29 10.87 4.45
CA ALA A 181 -13.13 11.94 4.98
C ALA A 181 -14.34 11.40 5.77
N ALA A 182 -14.92 10.29 5.34
CA ALA A 182 -16.10 9.68 5.95
C ALA A 182 -15.80 8.94 7.27
N ILE A 183 -14.55 8.54 7.52
CA ILE A 183 -14.16 7.86 8.75
C ILE A 183 -14.12 8.89 9.88
N PRO A 184 -14.89 8.71 10.98
CA PRO A 184 -14.87 9.65 12.11
C PRO A 184 -13.55 9.56 12.88
N ALA A 185 -13.22 10.60 13.63
CA ALA A 185 -12.16 10.52 14.63
C ALA A 185 -12.50 9.43 15.65
N MET A 186 -11.50 8.75 16.17
CA MET A 186 -11.67 7.71 17.19
C MET A 186 -12.40 8.27 18.41
N SER A 187 -13.35 7.52 18.96
CA SER A 187 -14.08 7.92 20.16
C SER A 187 -13.17 8.04 21.39
N ASP A 188 -13.55 8.90 22.35
CA ASP A 188 -12.78 9.10 23.58
C ASP A 188 -12.59 7.79 24.35
N ALA A 189 -13.62 6.97 24.44
CA ALA A 189 -13.57 5.68 25.15
C ALA A 189 -12.55 4.73 24.48
N ARG A 190 -12.55 4.63 23.14
CA ARG A 190 -11.60 3.78 22.42
C ARG A 190 -10.18 4.34 22.48
N TYR A 191 -10.03 5.67 22.38
CA TYR A 191 -8.76 6.35 22.53
C TYR A 191 -8.13 6.12 23.90
N ALA A 192 -8.93 6.24 24.97
CA ALA A 192 -8.50 5.94 26.34
C ALA A 192 -8.12 4.47 26.51
N ALA A 193 -8.85 3.54 25.89
CA ALA A 193 -8.51 2.11 25.91
C ALA A 193 -7.17 1.80 25.22
N LEU A 194 -6.68 2.67 24.33
CA LEU A 194 -5.35 2.62 23.73
C LEU A 194 -4.30 3.42 24.55
N SER A 195 -4.59 3.78 25.79
CA SER A 195 -3.74 4.58 26.68
C SER A 195 -3.51 6.00 26.20
N SER A 196 -4.42 6.56 25.39
CA SER A 196 -4.39 7.93 24.88
C SER A 196 -3.02 8.32 24.28
N PRO A 197 -2.55 7.65 23.22
CA PRO A 197 -1.22 7.86 22.68
C PRO A 197 -1.08 9.22 22.01
N GLN A 198 0.05 9.86 22.22
CA GLN A 198 0.42 11.10 21.55
C GLN A 198 1.24 10.84 20.27
N TYR A 199 1.85 9.66 20.19
CA TYR A 199 2.59 9.20 19.02
C TYR A 199 2.13 7.80 18.62
N VAL A 200 2.03 7.58 17.33
CA VAL A 200 1.78 6.25 16.76
C VAL A 200 3.07 5.82 16.07
N VAL A 201 3.66 4.72 16.52
CA VAL A 201 4.86 4.14 15.88
C VAL A 201 4.45 2.99 14.98
N LEU A 202 4.79 3.10 13.68
CA LEU A 202 4.59 2.06 12.68
C LEU A 202 5.89 1.88 11.89
N PHE A 203 6.74 1.00 12.41
CA PHE A 203 8.07 0.73 11.88
C PHE A 203 8.15 -0.70 11.34
N HIS A 204 8.49 -0.85 10.05
CA HIS A 204 8.59 -2.11 9.33
C HIS A 204 10.04 -2.46 9.06
N PRO A 205 10.39 -3.75 8.97
CA PRO A 205 11.73 -4.17 8.63
C PRO A 205 12.10 -3.76 7.20
N CYS A 206 13.41 -3.57 6.98
CA CYS A 206 14.00 -3.21 5.70
C CYS A 206 14.83 -4.36 5.10
N GLY A 207 14.62 -5.60 5.54
CA GLY A 207 15.35 -6.78 5.08
C GLY A 207 16.76 -6.91 5.64
N ARG A 208 17.08 -6.19 6.74
CA ARG A 208 18.33 -6.31 7.49
C ARG A 208 18.25 -7.45 8.52
N SER A 209 19.31 -7.67 9.27
CA SER A 209 19.32 -8.65 10.35
C SER A 209 18.34 -8.31 11.47
N ASP A 210 17.82 -9.31 12.18
CA ASP A 210 16.96 -9.09 13.36
C ASP A 210 17.64 -8.20 14.41
N SER A 211 18.98 -8.28 14.55
CA SER A 211 19.75 -7.45 15.50
C SER A 211 19.80 -5.97 15.09
N ASP A 212 19.97 -5.67 13.80
CA ASP A 212 20.01 -4.29 13.31
C ASP A 212 18.63 -3.63 13.39
N GLU A 213 17.58 -4.37 13.01
CA GLU A 213 16.20 -3.89 13.12
C GLU A 213 15.78 -3.70 14.58
N HIS A 214 16.27 -4.55 15.50
CA HIS A 214 16.07 -4.41 16.94
C HIS A 214 16.73 -3.14 17.48
N ALA A 215 17.98 -2.87 17.10
CA ALA A 215 18.71 -1.69 17.55
C ALA A 215 18.02 -0.39 17.13
N ASP A 216 17.61 -0.31 15.84
CA ASP A 216 16.89 0.86 15.35
C ASP A 216 15.53 1.02 16.02
N ALA A 217 14.75 -0.04 16.17
CA ALA A 217 13.45 0.00 16.84
C ALA A 217 13.58 0.44 18.31
N THR A 218 14.60 -0.06 19.02
CA THR A 218 14.90 0.33 20.41
C THR A 218 15.19 1.83 20.50
N THR A 219 16.05 2.35 19.61
CA THR A 219 16.42 3.77 19.57
C THR A 219 15.21 4.64 19.24
N LEU A 220 14.40 4.24 18.26
CA LEU A 220 13.19 4.93 17.85
C LEU A 220 12.16 5.01 18.99
N LEU A 221 11.88 3.89 19.66
CA LEU A 221 10.91 3.80 20.75
C LEU A 221 11.37 4.64 21.95
N ALA A 222 12.66 4.59 22.32
CA ALA A 222 13.21 5.39 23.40
C ALA A 222 13.13 6.90 23.10
N ALA A 223 13.50 7.32 21.89
CA ALA A 223 13.42 8.72 21.48
C ALA A 223 11.98 9.24 21.46
N THR A 224 11.04 8.42 20.96
CA THR A 224 9.63 8.82 20.84
C THR A 224 8.94 8.85 22.20
N SER A 225 9.17 7.84 23.07
CA SER A 225 8.54 7.78 24.41
C SER A 225 9.04 8.86 25.37
N SER A 226 10.25 9.41 25.14
CA SER A 226 10.72 10.57 25.90
C SER A 226 9.90 11.84 25.63
N ARG A 227 9.08 11.87 24.57
CA ARG A 227 8.24 13.01 24.19
C ARG A 227 6.77 12.86 24.58
N GLY A 228 6.32 11.63 24.87
CA GLY A 228 4.94 11.36 25.25
C GLY A 228 4.55 9.89 25.08
N ARG A 229 3.28 9.59 25.36
CA ARG A 229 2.76 8.22 25.25
C ARG A 229 2.77 7.72 23.81
N VAL A 230 3.22 6.50 23.63
CA VAL A 230 3.41 5.83 22.33
C VAL A 230 2.48 4.63 22.22
N LEU A 231 1.78 4.52 21.10
CA LEU A 231 1.21 3.28 20.64
C LEU A 231 2.10 2.69 19.53
N ALA A 232 2.78 1.59 19.83
CA ALA A 232 3.58 0.86 18.86
C ALA A 232 2.72 -0.21 18.17
N LEU A 233 2.53 -0.08 16.86
CA LEU A 233 1.85 -1.08 16.05
C LEU A 233 2.85 -2.15 15.62
N ARG A 234 2.38 -3.41 15.60
CA ARG A 234 3.22 -4.53 15.17
C ARG A 234 3.65 -4.37 13.70
N PRO A 235 4.92 -4.66 13.37
CA PRO A 235 5.40 -4.62 11.98
C PRO A 235 4.73 -5.69 11.11
N ASN A 236 4.90 -5.58 9.77
CA ASN A 236 4.61 -6.69 8.86
C ASN A 236 5.57 -7.87 9.11
N ALA A 237 5.31 -9.02 8.46
CA ALA A 237 6.04 -10.26 8.67
C ALA A 237 7.30 -10.42 7.79
N ASP A 238 7.81 -9.33 7.19
CA ASP A 238 9.01 -9.37 6.36
C ASP A 238 10.26 -9.72 7.19
N ALA A 239 11.35 -10.09 6.52
CA ALA A 239 12.61 -10.46 7.17
C ALA A 239 13.13 -9.33 8.08
N GLY A 240 13.54 -9.65 9.30
CA GLY A 240 13.93 -8.69 10.34
C GLY A 240 12.80 -8.30 11.31
N SER A 241 11.56 -8.72 11.05
CA SER A 241 10.40 -8.35 11.89
C SER A 241 10.51 -8.84 13.34
N ARG A 242 11.19 -9.97 13.59
CA ARG A 242 11.39 -10.51 14.95
C ARG A 242 12.18 -9.55 15.83
N GLY A 243 13.19 -8.90 15.26
CA GLY A 243 13.98 -7.88 15.98
C GLY A 243 13.12 -6.71 16.46
N ILE A 244 12.26 -6.18 15.59
CA ILE A 244 11.35 -5.08 15.94
C ILE A 244 10.34 -5.52 17.01
N VAL A 245 9.75 -6.71 16.87
CA VAL A 245 8.79 -7.25 17.86
C VAL A 245 9.45 -7.42 19.23
N GLN A 246 10.69 -7.91 19.26
CA GLN A 246 11.47 -8.02 20.49
C GLN A 246 11.73 -6.65 21.12
N ALA A 247 12.14 -5.66 20.33
CA ALA A 247 12.38 -4.30 20.83
C ALA A 247 11.11 -3.67 21.44
N ILE A 248 9.94 -3.88 20.82
CA ILE A 248 8.65 -3.42 21.35
C ILE A 248 8.36 -4.10 22.71
N ALA A 249 8.53 -5.41 22.81
CA ALA A 249 8.29 -6.16 24.05
C ALA A 249 9.18 -5.65 25.19
N GLU A 250 10.49 -5.50 24.93
CA GLU A 250 11.44 -4.98 25.90
C GLU A 250 11.13 -3.52 26.31
N ALA A 251 10.67 -2.69 25.37
CA ALA A 251 10.32 -1.31 25.66
C ALA A 251 9.10 -1.19 26.59
N ILE A 252 8.08 -2.04 26.40
CA ILE A 252 6.89 -2.10 27.27
C ILE A 252 7.26 -2.52 28.72
N GLU A 253 8.23 -3.41 28.88
CA GLU A 253 8.71 -3.81 30.21
C GLU A 253 9.45 -2.66 30.93
N ARG A 254 10.12 -1.79 30.15
CA ARG A 254 10.93 -0.67 30.70
C ARG A 254 10.11 0.56 31.07
N THR A 255 9.00 0.82 30.38
CA THR A 255 8.18 2.03 30.63
C THR A 255 6.70 1.77 30.37
N LYS A 256 5.87 2.48 31.17
CA LYS A 256 4.40 2.49 30.98
C LYS A 256 3.93 3.45 29.89
N ASP A 257 4.84 4.24 29.34
CA ASP A 257 4.53 5.21 28.27
C ASP A 257 4.45 4.57 26.88
N ILE A 258 4.79 3.29 26.77
CA ILE A 258 4.67 2.54 25.52
C ILE A 258 3.63 1.43 25.70
N THR A 259 2.68 1.41 24.79
CA THR A 259 1.69 0.32 24.64
C THR A 259 1.77 -0.26 23.24
N THR A 260 1.28 -1.48 23.06
CA THR A 260 1.24 -2.13 21.76
C THR A 260 -0.12 -2.73 21.47
N ILE A 261 -0.41 -2.85 20.20
CA ILE A 261 -1.54 -3.63 19.68
C ILE A 261 -1.08 -4.38 18.44
N ASP A 262 -1.50 -5.61 18.28
CA ASP A 262 -1.11 -6.45 17.14
C ASP A 262 -1.63 -5.87 15.83
N HIS A 263 -2.85 -5.34 15.85
CA HIS A 263 -3.50 -4.79 14.68
C HIS A 263 -4.60 -3.79 15.05
N LEU A 264 -4.66 -2.71 14.27
CA LEU A 264 -5.83 -1.82 14.19
C LEU A 264 -6.51 -2.01 12.84
N ALA A 265 -7.83 -2.15 12.83
CA ALA A 265 -8.60 -2.05 11.59
C ALA A 265 -8.31 -0.69 10.92
N ARG A 266 -8.41 -0.63 9.59
CA ARG A 266 -8.11 0.60 8.83
C ARG A 266 -8.89 1.81 9.37
N ASP A 267 -10.18 1.65 9.66
CA ASP A 267 -11.00 2.75 10.15
C ASP A 267 -10.59 3.20 11.56
N GLU A 268 -10.18 2.27 12.43
CA GLU A 268 -9.64 2.61 13.74
C GLU A 268 -8.29 3.34 13.63
N PHE A 269 -7.40 2.88 12.73
CA PHE A 269 -6.11 3.53 12.49
C PHE A 269 -6.29 4.96 11.96
N ILE A 270 -7.14 5.15 10.97
CA ILE A 270 -7.45 6.47 10.42
C ILE A 270 -8.13 7.36 11.48
N GLY A 271 -9.12 6.80 12.21
CA GLY A 271 -9.79 7.49 13.30
C GLY A 271 -8.82 7.93 14.41
N LEU A 272 -7.80 7.11 14.71
CA LEU A 272 -6.74 7.47 15.64
C LEU A 272 -5.89 8.62 15.11
N LEU A 273 -5.46 8.58 13.84
CA LEU A 273 -4.66 9.65 13.23
C LEU A 273 -5.41 10.99 13.12
N LYS A 274 -6.75 10.95 13.12
CA LYS A 274 -7.59 12.15 13.15
C LYS A 274 -7.72 12.80 14.54
N ARG A 275 -7.25 12.14 15.59
CA ARG A 275 -7.29 12.71 16.95
C ARG A 275 -6.30 13.89 17.05
N PRO A 276 -6.73 15.07 17.52
CA PRO A 276 -5.84 16.22 17.66
C PRO A 276 -4.74 16.02 18.69
N GLU A 277 -4.90 15.07 19.61
CA GLU A 277 -3.91 14.71 20.62
C GLU A 277 -2.76 13.87 20.03
N VAL A 278 -2.97 13.23 18.87
CA VAL A 278 -1.91 12.51 18.14
C VAL A 278 -1.01 13.51 17.44
N ARG A 279 0.18 13.68 17.97
CA ARG A 279 1.15 14.67 17.50
C ARG A 279 1.84 14.27 16.21
N ALA A 280 2.16 12.98 16.06
CA ALA A 280 2.78 12.45 14.85
C ALA A 280 2.63 10.94 14.69
N LEU A 281 2.64 10.50 13.43
CA LEU A 281 2.94 9.14 13.03
C LEU A 281 4.46 9.03 12.81
N VAL A 282 5.10 8.06 13.44
CA VAL A 282 6.56 7.90 13.44
C VAL A 282 6.93 6.52 12.91
N GLY A 283 7.85 6.43 11.96
CA GLY A 283 8.32 5.15 11.41
C GLY A 283 8.61 5.22 9.92
N ASN A 284 8.42 4.11 9.22
CA ASN A 284 8.77 4.00 7.80
C ASN A 284 7.63 3.39 6.95
N SER A 285 6.40 3.49 7.43
CA SER A 285 5.22 3.02 6.69
C SER A 285 4.83 3.99 5.57
N SER A 286 4.35 3.47 4.44
CA SER A 286 3.75 4.29 3.38
C SER A 286 2.50 5.06 3.84
N ALA A 287 1.82 4.59 4.88
CA ALA A 287 0.69 5.29 5.48
C ALA A 287 1.05 6.69 5.98
N GLY A 288 2.31 6.91 6.40
CA GLY A 288 2.82 8.23 6.76
C GLY A 288 2.92 9.20 5.57
N LEU A 289 3.07 8.67 4.36
CA LEU A 289 3.21 9.48 3.14
C LEU A 289 1.90 9.69 2.40
N LEU A 290 0.96 8.76 2.49
CA LEU A 290 -0.29 8.78 1.74
C LEU A 290 -1.46 9.21 2.64
N GLU A 291 -1.90 8.34 3.54
CA GLU A 291 -3.06 8.60 4.41
C GLU A 291 -2.80 9.76 5.37
N ALA A 292 -1.66 9.77 6.05
CA ALA A 292 -1.31 10.85 6.96
C ALA A 292 -1.19 12.20 6.26
N ALA A 293 -0.68 12.23 5.02
CA ALA A 293 -0.64 13.43 4.19
C ALA A 293 -2.05 13.96 3.90
N ALA A 294 -2.95 13.08 3.47
CA ALA A 294 -4.35 13.46 3.18
C ALA A 294 -5.11 13.93 4.44
N LEU A 295 -4.73 13.44 5.62
CA LEU A 295 -5.31 13.85 6.90
C LEU A 295 -4.66 15.10 7.50
N GLY A 296 -3.49 15.52 7.01
CA GLY A 296 -2.65 16.54 7.63
C GLY A 296 -1.95 16.06 8.90
N THR A 297 -1.91 14.75 9.17
CA THR A 297 -1.20 14.20 10.30
C THR A 297 0.30 14.29 10.06
N ARG A 298 1.02 14.89 11.01
CA ARG A 298 2.48 15.03 10.95
C ARG A 298 3.14 13.66 10.92
N THR A 299 4.20 13.53 10.14
CA THR A 299 4.89 12.25 9.96
C THR A 299 6.41 12.42 10.07
N LEU A 300 7.04 11.61 10.92
CA LEU A 300 8.48 11.38 10.90
C LEU A 300 8.74 10.09 10.13
N ASN A 301 9.35 10.21 8.95
CA ASN A 301 9.75 9.08 8.13
C ASN A 301 11.20 8.69 8.41
N LEU A 302 11.41 7.49 8.96
CA LEU A 302 12.73 7.00 9.36
C LEU A 302 13.35 6.08 8.31
N GLY A 303 14.63 6.32 8.03
CA GLY A 303 15.44 5.48 7.15
C GLY A 303 15.10 5.60 5.68
N ASN A 304 15.52 4.61 4.92
CA ASN A 304 15.49 4.65 3.45
C ASN A 304 14.37 3.83 2.81
N ARG A 305 13.50 3.17 3.59
CA ARG A 305 12.44 2.30 3.05
C ARG A 305 11.52 3.01 2.06
N GLN A 306 11.27 4.29 2.31
CA GLN A 306 10.41 5.14 1.47
C GLN A 306 11.22 6.06 0.54
N ARG A 307 12.51 5.76 0.31
CA ARG A 307 13.37 6.57 -0.56
C ARG A 307 12.81 6.65 -1.98
N GLY A 308 12.87 7.83 -2.57
CA GLY A 308 12.35 8.10 -3.92
C GLY A 308 10.85 8.36 -4.00
N ARG A 309 10.06 8.01 -2.98
CA ARG A 309 8.63 8.39 -2.91
C ARG A 309 8.47 9.89 -2.71
N GLU A 310 7.39 10.43 -3.20
CA GLU A 310 7.03 11.82 -3.02
C GLU A 310 6.68 12.14 -1.56
N ARG A 311 6.92 13.38 -1.16
CA ARG A 311 6.63 13.90 0.18
C ARG A 311 5.63 15.04 0.08
N ALA A 312 4.62 15.02 0.94
CA ALA A 312 3.83 16.19 1.24
C ALA A 312 4.49 17.00 2.38
N GLU A 313 4.00 18.19 2.64
CA GLU A 313 4.58 19.13 3.61
C GLU A 313 4.47 18.65 5.08
N ASN A 314 3.68 17.62 5.36
CA ASN A 314 3.52 17.03 6.68
C ASN A 314 4.65 16.07 7.08
N VAL A 315 5.66 15.84 6.23
CA VAL A 315 6.70 14.81 6.42
C VAL A 315 8.05 15.42 6.73
N VAL A 316 8.69 14.93 7.79
CA VAL A 316 10.13 15.12 8.06
C VAL A 316 10.83 13.78 7.83
N ASP A 317 11.87 13.77 7.00
CA ASP A 317 12.72 12.60 6.79
C ASP A 317 13.87 12.59 7.81
N CYS A 318 14.11 11.44 8.44
CA CYS A 318 15.25 11.16 9.30
C CYS A 318 15.96 9.92 8.77
N VAL A 319 17.06 10.09 8.06
CA VAL A 319 17.77 8.98 7.42
C VAL A 319 18.51 8.12 8.44
N GLU A 320 19.12 8.75 9.44
CA GLU A 320 19.93 8.10 10.45
C GLU A 320 19.11 7.79 11.70
N CYS A 321 19.16 6.55 12.17
CA CYS A 321 18.52 6.12 13.42
C CYS A 321 19.47 6.30 14.60
N SER A 322 19.84 7.55 14.93
CA SER A 322 20.56 7.89 16.14
C SER A 322 19.71 8.72 17.09
N ALA A 323 20.00 8.67 18.38
CA ALA A 323 19.25 9.42 19.39
C ALA A 323 19.25 10.93 19.12
N SER A 324 20.39 11.48 18.65
CA SER A 324 20.53 12.89 18.31
C SER A 324 19.74 13.28 17.06
N ALA A 325 19.82 12.48 15.99
CA ALA A 325 19.09 12.73 14.76
C ALA A 325 17.56 12.64 14.98
N LEU A 326 17.11 11.64 15.72
CA LEU A 326 15.71 11.47 16.09
C LEU A 326 15.20 12.62 16.97
N HIS A 327 16.00 13.11 17.91
CA HIS A 327 15.63 14.26 18.75
C HIS A 327 15.37 15.50 17.89
N ILE A 328 16.27 15.79 16.94
CA ILE A 328 16.13 16.92 16.00
C ILE A 328 14.89 16.72 15.12
N ALA A 329 14.74 15.55 14.51
CA ALA A 329 13.65 15.27 13.61
C ALA A 329 12.27 15.29 14.30
N LEU A 330 12.16 14.78 15.54
CA LEU A 330 10.93 14.88 16.34
C LEU A 330 10.60 16.34 16.66
N THR A 331 11.59 17.18 16.97
CA THR A 331 11.35 18.61 17.18
C THR A 331 10.86 19.30 15.90
N GLN A 332 11.43 18.95 14.75
CA GLN A 332 11.01 19.49 13.47
C GLN A 332 9.58 19.05 13.11
N VAL A 333 9.25 17.77 13.25
CA VAL A 333 7.91 17.27 12.90
C VAL A 333 6.83 17.86 13.81
N GLU A 334 7.12 18.07 15.09
CA GLU A 334 6.19 18.73 16.02
C GLU A 334 5.90 20.19 15.66
N ALA A 335 6.85 20.86 15.01
CA ALA A 335 6.72 22.25 14.56
C ALA A 335 5.94 22.40 13.24
N LEU A 336 5.71 21.30 12.49
CA LEU A 336 4.94 21.37 11.25
C LEU A 336 3.48 21.76 11.52
N ALA A 337 2.88 22.46 10.56
CA ALA A 337 1.44 22.70 10.56
C ALA A 337 0.70 21.40 10.13
N PRO A 338 -0.41 21.03 10.80
CA PRO A 338 -1.21 19.85 10.43
C PRO A 338 -2.15 20.21 9.26
N VAL A 339 -1.62 20.37 8.06
CA VAL A 339 -2.38 20.77 6.86
C VAL A 339 -2.59 19.58 5.94
N PRO A 340 -3.85 19.19 5.63
CA PRO A 340 -4.15 18.16 4.66
C PRO A 340 -3.60 18.48 3.28
N SER A 341 -3.07 17.47 2.60
CA SER A 341 -2.53 17.55 1.25
C SER A 341 -3.38 16.75 0.27
N ALA A 342 -3.70 17.34 -0.88
CA ALA A 342 -4.36 16.66 -1.99
C ALA A 342 -3.36 16.07 -3.01
N GLN A 343 -2.09 16.00 -2.70
CA GLN A 343 -1.03 15.56 -3.61
C GLN A 343 -1.30 14.15 -4.18
N PHE A 344 -1.90 13.27 -3.39
CA PHE A 344 -2.21 11.90 -3.78
C PHE A 344 -3.71 11.69 -4.08
N GLY A 345 -4.44 12.77 -4.34
CA GLY A 345 -5.86 12.72 -4.67
C GLY A 345 -6.76 13.34 -3.60
N ASN A 346 -8.05 13.36 -3.89
CA ASN A 346 -9.08 13.98 -3.05
C ASN A 346 -10.10 12.95 -2.51
N GLY A 347 -9.76 11.68 -2.50
CA GLY A 347 -10.62 10.62 -1.95
C GLY A 347 -11.68 10.07 -2.91
N GLN A 348 -11.52 10.29 -4.22
CA GLN A 348 -12.42 9.79 -5.26
C GLN A 348 -11.69 8.99 -6.35
N THR A 349 -10.60 8.37 -6.01
CA THR A 349 -9.77 7.63 -6.97
C THR A 349 -10.52 6.45 -7.56
N GLY A 350 -11.20 5.65 -6.74
CA GLY A 350 -11.99 4.51 -7.21
C GLY A 350 -13.08 4.91 -8.19
N VAL A 351 -13.80 6.00 -7.92
CA VAL A 351 -14.85 6.53 -8.81
C VAL A 351 -14.25 6.94 -10.16
N ARG A 352 -13.16 7.70 -10.15
CA ARG A 352 -12.48 8.12 -11.39
C ARG A 352 -11.98 6.93 -12.20
N ILE A 353 -11.42 5.92 -11.54
CA ILE A 353 -10.96 4.69 -12.20
C ILE A 353 -12.15 3.96 -12.84
N ALA A 354 -13.28 3.84 -12.15
CA ALA A 354 -14.48 3.20 -12.69
C ALA A 354 -15.02 3.95 -13.93
N GLU A 355 -15.13 5.28 -13.87
CA GLU A 355 -15.54 6.12 -14.99
C GLU A 355 -14.59 5.98 -16.20
N LEU A 356 -13.28 5.97 -15.97
CA LEU A 356 -12.30 5.77 -17.03
C LEU A 356 -12.37 4.36 -17.63
N LEU A 357 -12.55 3.34 -16.81
CA LEU A 357 -12.75 1.96 -17.28
C LEU A 357 -14.05 1.80 -18.06
N ALA A 358 -15.11 2.52 -17.71
CA ALA A 358 -16.39 2.50 -18.42
C ALA A 358 -16.28 3.23 -19.77
N SER A 359 -15.58 4.34 -19.85
CA SER A 359 -15.41 5.13 -21.08
C SER A 359 -14.31 4.60 -22.01
N ALA A 360 -13.34 3.84 -21.48
CA ALA A 360 -12.27 3.28 -22.26
C ALA A 360 -12.83 2.29 -23.29
N ASP A 361 -12.55 2.49 -24.60
CA ASP A 361 -12.87 1.49 -25.62
C ASP A 361 -11.71 0.48 -25.72
N PRO A 362 -11.88 -0.78 -25.26
CA PRO A 362 -10.81 -1.79 -25.32
C PRO A 362 -10.35 -2.05 -26.76
N ASN A 363 -11.22 -1.84 -27.74
CA ASN A 363 -10.89 -1.98 -29.16
C ASN A 363 -10.08 -0.78 -29.69
N ARG A 364 -10.16 0.36 -29.01
CA ARG A 364 -9.40 1.58 -29.33
C ARG A 364 -7.98 1.52 -28.77
N TYR A 365 -7.78 0.79 -27.67
CA TYR A 365 -6.46 0.47 -27.18
C TYR A 365 -5.94 -0.70 -28.01
N SER A 366 -5.26 -0.41 -29.11
CA SER A 366 -4.46 -1.45 -29.77
C SER A 366 -3.67 -2.19 -28.70
N LEU A 367 -3.89 -3.50 -28.59
CA LEU A 367 -3.11 -4.37 -27.68
C LEU A 367 -1.63 -4.41 -28.11
N ALA A 368 -1.34 -3.98 -29.35
CA ALA A 368 0.01 -3.69 -29.79
C ALA A 368 0.48 -2.37 -29.13
N LYS A 369 1.36 -2.49 -28.17
CA LYS A 369 2.03 -1.35 -27.55
C LYS A 369 3.16 -0.84 -28.42
N HIS A 370 3.24 0.46 -28.58
CA HIS A 370 4.35 1.14 -29.23
C HIS A 370 5.02 2.08 -28.22
N ASN A 371 6.33 2.08 -28.18
CA ASN A 371 7.07 3.12 -27.45
C ASN A 371 6.91 4.47 -28.17
N THR A 372 6.84 5.55 -27.39
CA THR A 372 6.67 6.92 -27.93
C THR A 372 7.97 7.70 -28.01
N PHE A 373 9.10 7.02 -27.93
CA PHE A 373 10.45 7.60 -28.10
C PHE A 373 11.18 6.96 -29.27
#